data_5ae82030118a97093f321692f6a7e283
#
_entry.id   5ae82030118a97093f321692f6a7e283
#
_cell.length_a   1.000
_cell.length_b   1.000
_cell.length_c   1.000
_cell.angle_alpha   90.00
_cell.angle_beta   90.00
_cell.angle_gamma   90.00
#
_symmetry.space_group_name_H-M   'P 1'
#
loop_
_entity.id
_entity.type
_entity.pdbx_description
1 polymer ?
#
loop_
_entity_poly.entity_id
_entity_poly.type
_entity_poly.pdbx_seq_one_letter_code
_entity_poly.pdbx_strand_id
1 'polypeptide(L)'
;VTAGLTAFYMWRLQCKVFYGKYRGPSEARKHIEDPTGWMMNPLYILAVFAALAGFIGLPQVWADLLSGPEDSNSLGNFLLPALVAAEPHALERSTEFKMALLAVLSSLAGIWLAYVFYVRRPELPGRIAAVLSAPYALLKNKYYVDELYDAAIVKPIVAISDRVLYRWVDMRL
;
A
#
# COMPACT_ATOMS: atom_id res chain seq x y z
N VAL A 1 -2.28 10.25 -11.43
CA VAL A 1 -1.16 10.52 -10.52
C VAL A 1 -1.13 9.49 -9.40
N THR A 2 -2.23 9.28 -8.67
CA THR A 2 -2.30 8.35 -7.52
C THR A 2 -1.92 6.92 -7.91
N ALA A 3 -2.43 6.40 -9.02
CA ALA A 3 -2.11 5.05 -9.51
C ALA A 3 -0.60 4.84 -9.71
N GLY A 4 0.09 5.80 -10.32
CA GLY A 4 1.53 5.74 -10.53
C GLY A 4 2.34 5.80 -9.23
N LEU A 5 1.95 6.66 -8.29
CA LEU A 5 2.60 6.73 -6.97
C LEU A 5 2.38 5.44 -6.16
N THR A 6 1.18 4.88 -6.21
CA THR A 6 0.86 3.61 -5.56
C THR A 6 1.70 2.48 -6.16
N ALA A 7 1.77 2.38 -7.47
CA ALA A 7 2.59 1.40 -8.16
C ALA A 7 4.09 1.57 -7.80
N PHE A 8 4.57 2.80 -7.72
CA PHE A 8 5.95 3.10 -7.33
C PHE A 8 6.27 2.62 -5.91
N TYR A 9 5.45 2.98 -4.90
CA TYR A 9 5.78 2.60 -3.52
C TYR A 9 5.60 1.11 -3.27
N MET A 10 4.62 0.46 -3.90
CA MET A 10 4.46 -0.99 -3.80
C MET A 10 5.62 -1.74 -4.45
N TRP A 11 6.05 -1.30 -5.63
CA TRP A 11 7.21 -1.89 -6.29
C TRP A 11 8.53 -1.59 -5.55
N ARG A 12 8.65 -0.41 -4.94
CA ARG A 12 9.76 -0.12 -4.02
C ARG A 12 9.81 -1.12 -2.87
N LEU A 13 8.67 -1.45 -2.25
CA LEU A 13 8.60 -2.47 -1.20
C LEU A 13 9.09 -3.82 -1.73
N GLN A 14 8.57 -4.25 -2.87
CA GLN A 14 8.97 -5.47 -3.56
C GLN A 14 10.48 -5.51 -3.81
N CYS A 15 11.05 -4.44 -4.39
CA CYS A 15 12.47 -4.36 -4.66
C CYS A 15 13.32 -4.41 -3.37
N LYS A 16 12.87 -3.79 -2.30
CA LYS A 16 13.62 -3.78 -1.03
C LYS A 16 13.57 -5.11 -0.29
N VAL A 17 12.50 -5.88 -0.43
CA VAL A 17 12.32 -7.16 0.27
C VAL A 17 12.97 -8.29 -0.50
N PHE A 18 12.71 -8.38 -1.81
CA PHE A 18 13.08 -9.56 -2.61
C PHE A 18 14.32 -9.37 -3.47
N TYR A 19 14.76 -8.12 -3.72
CA TYR A 19 15.92 -7.85 -4.56
C TYR A 19 17.11 -7.34 -3.73
N GLY A 20 18.30 -7.78 -4.08
CA GLY A 20 19.54 -7.33 -3.48
C GLY A 20 20.10 -8.28 -2.43
N LYS A 21 21.11 -7.79 -1.69
CA LYS A 21 21.78 -8.59 -0.66
C LYS A 21 21.02 -8.53 0.66
N TYR A 22 21.05 -9.64 1.41
CA TYR A 22 20.53 -9.68 2.77
C TYR A 22 21.21 -8.62 3.65
N ARG A 23 20.41 -7.84 4.37
CA ARG A 23 20.85 -6.68 5.17
C ARG A 23 20.65 -6.84 6.68
N GLY A 24 20.13 -7.98 7.11
CA GLY A 24 19.94 -8.28 8.52
C GLY A 24 21.22 -8.80 9.20
N PRO A 25 21.17 -9.05 10.52
CA PRO A 25 22.26 -9.64 11.28
C PRO A 25 22.66 -11.01 10.72
N SER A 26 23.96 -11.32 10.71
CA SER A 26 24.47 -12.59 10.19
C SER A 26 23.91 -13.82 10.92
N GLU A 27 23.64 -13.70 12.22
CA GLU A 27 23.00 -14.74 13.03
C GLU A 27 21.59 -15.04 12.56
N ALA A 28 20.77 -14.00 12.29
CA ALA A 28 19.41 -14.18 11.80
C ALA A 28 19.38 -14.91 10.45
N ARG A 29 20.41 -14.73 9.61
CA ARG A 29 20.50 -15.43 8.32
C ARG A 29 20.57 -16.94 8.44
N LYS A 30 21.16 -17.45 9.52
CA LYS A 30 21.30 -18.89 9.77
C LYS A 30 19.96 -19.55 10.15
N HIS A 31 19.00 -18.76 10.61
CA HIS A 31 17.68 -19.21 11.05
C HIS A 31 16.57 -18.85 10.04
N ILE A 32 16.93 -18.44 8.82
CA ILE A 32 15.96 -18.23 7.76
C ILE A 32 15.59 -19.59 7.19
N GLU A 33 14.40 -20.04 7.52
CA GLU A 33 13.80 -21.29 7.02
C GLU A 33 12.54 -20.95 6.22
N ASP A 34 12.23 -21.77 5.23
CA ASP A 34 10.97 -21.63 4.50
C ASP A 34 9.79 -21.96 5.43
N PRO A 35 8.68 -21.20 5.36
CA PRO A 35 7.53 -21.45 6.20
C PRO A 35 6.92 -22.83 5.91
N THR A 36 6.38 -23.46 6.94
CA THR A 36 5.72 -24.77 6.83
C THR A 36 4.49 -24.70 5.93
N GLY A 37 4.10 -25.85 5.35
CA GLY A 37 2.93 -25.94 4.46
C GLY A 37 1.63 -25.40 5.07
N TRP A 38 1.44 -25.55 6.38
CA TRP A 38 0.29 -24.99 7.10
C TRP A 38 0.20 -23.45 7.03
N MET A 39 1.33 -22.77 6.98
CA MET A 39 1.40 -21.32 6.80
C MET A 39 1.31 -20.90 5.33
N MET A 40 1.81 -21.75 4.42
CA MET A 40 1.84 -21.46 2.99
C MET A 40 0.49 -21.68 2.31
N ASN A 41 -0.28 -22.71 2.69
CA ASN A 41 -1.53 -23.07 2.05
C ASN A 41 -2.57 -21.93 2.04
N PRO A 42 -2.83 -21.22 3.16
CA PRO A 42 -3.72 -20.06 3.13
C PRO A 42 -3.24 -18.95 2.18
N LEU A 43 -1.91 -18.74 2.08
CA LEU A 43 -1.33 -17.73 1.18
C LEU A 43 -1.54 -18.11 -0.29
N TYR A 44 -1.41 -19.38 -0.66
CA TYR A 44 -1.70 -19.83 -2.02
C TYR A 44 -3.18 -19.64 -2.37
N ILE A 45 -4.09 -19.99 -1.46
CA ILE A 45 -5.52 -19.77 -1.64
C ILE A 45 -5.80 -18.27 -1.84
N LEU A 46 -5.26 -17.41 -0.99
CA LEU A 46 -5.40 -15.95 -1.11
C LEU A 46 -4.80 -15.42 -2.41
N ALA A 47 -3.66 -15.94 -2.85
CA ALA A 47 -3.05 -15.54 -4.11
C ALA A 47 -3.93 -15.89 -5.32
N VAL A 48 -4.55 -17.07 -5.33
CA VAL A 48 -5.51 -17.47 -6.37
C VAL A 48 -6.71 -16.53 -6.37
N PHE A 49 -7.33 -16.27 -5.21
CA PHE A 49 -8.44 -15.33 -5.14
C PHE A 49 -8.05 -13.91 -5.53
N ALA A 50 -6.88 -13.44 -5.12
CA ALA A 50 -6.38 -12.12 -5.52
C ALA A 50 -6.19 -11.99 -7.04
N ALA A 51 -5.74 -13.06 -7.71
CA ALA A 51 -5.59 -13.10 -9.16
C ALA A 51 -6.95 -13.12 -9.88
N LEU A 52 -7.94 -13.86 -9.34
CA LEU A 52 -9.23 -14.06 -9.99
C LEU A 52 -10.26 -12.98 -9.64
N ALA A 53 -10.19 -12.39 -8.44
CA ALA A 53 -11.21 -11.44 -7.97
C ALA A 53 -11.35 -10.20 -8.85
N GLY A 54 -10.28 -9.77 -9.53
CA GLY A 54 -10.32 -8.66 -10.47
C GLY A 54 -11.25 -8.88 -11.68
N PHE A 55 -11.47 -10.13 -12.05
CA PHE A 55 -12.35 -10.46 -13.18
C PHE A 55 -13.85 -10.32 -12.85
N ILE A 56 -14.22 -10.30 -11.59
CA ILE A 56 -15.62 -10.16 -11.14
C ILE A 56 -16.16 -8.74 -11.39
N GLY A 57 -15.28 -7.74 -11.37
CA GLY A 57 -15.63 -6.33 -11.57
C GLY A 57 -14.84 -5.68 -12.71
N LEU A 58 -14.65 -6.38 -13.81
CA LEU A 58 -13.90 -5.85 -14.95
C LEU A 58 -14.71 -4.74 -15.63
N PRO A 59 -14.17 -3.50 -15.77
CA PRO A 59 -14.83 -2.45 -16.53
C PRO A 59 -15.09 -2.88 -17.97
N GLN A 60 -16.25 -2.48 -18.53
CA GLN A 60 -16.69 -2.89 -19.86
C GLN A 60 -15.64 -2.63 -20.95
N VAL A 61 -14.90 -1.52 -20.84
CA VAL A 61 -13.84 -1.17 -21.79
C VAL A 61 -12.74 -2.23 -21.88
N TRP A 62 -12.39 -2.87 -20.77
CA TRP A 62 -11.40 -3.95 -20.74
C TRP A 62 -12.01 -5.30 -21.15
N ALA A 63 -13.28 -5.51 -20.78
CA ALA A 63 -14.00 -6.71 -21.18
C ALA A 63 -14.12 -6.82 -22.71
N ASP A 64 -14.48 -5.72 -23.35
CA ASP A 64 -14.57 -5.64 -24.83
C ASP A 64 -13.22 -5.88 -25.51
N LEU A 65 -12.13 -5.38 -24.93
CA LEU A 65 -10.77 -5.61 -25.44
C LEU A 65 -10.33 -7.07 -25.31
N LEU A 66 -10.77 -7.74 -24.25
CA LEU A 66 -10.41 -9.14 -23.94
C LEU A 66 -11.43 -10.14 -24.48
N SER A 67 -12.38 -9.70 -25.32
CA SER A 67 -13.48 -10.51 -25.82
C SER A 67 -14.31 -11.18 -24.71
N GLY A 68 -14.48 -10.47 -23.61
CA GLY A 68 -15.28 -10.90 -22.46
C GLY A 68 -16.79 -10.74 -22.69
N PRO A 69 -17.63 -11.31 -21.80
CA PRO A 69 -19.07 -11.20 -21.89
C PRO A 69 -19.55 -9.75 -21.73
N GLU A 70 -20.68 -9.42 -22.37
CA GLU A 70 -21.28 -8.08 -22.37
C GLU A 70 -21.64 -7.56 -20.98
N ASP A 71 -21.83 -8.44 -19.99
CA ASP A 71 -22.12 -8.13 -18.57
C ASP A 71 -20.97 -8.46 -17.61
N SER A 72 -19.76 -8.09 -17.95
CA SER A 72 -18.56 -8.44 -17.16
C SER A 72 -18.44 -7.67 -15.84
N ASN A 73 -19.22 -6.60 -15.61
CA ASN A 73 -19.22 -5.86 -14.35
C ASN A 73 -20.22 -6.41 -13.33
N SER A 74 -20.14 -7.71 -13.03
CA SER A 74 -21.04 -8.39 -12.10
C SER A 74 -21.04 -7.76 -10.71
N LEU A 75 -19.89 -7.26 -10.23
CA LEU A 75 -19.80 -6.56 -8.94
C LEU A 75 -20.55 -5.23 -8.96
N GLY A 76 -20.43 -4.45 -10.03
CA GLY A 76 -21.18 -3.20 -10.19
C GLY A 76 -22.68 -3.44 -10.21
N ASN A 77 -23.14 -4.41 -10.98
CA ASN A 77 -24.56 -4.79 -11.05
C ASN A 77 -25.11 -5.30 -9.72
N PHE A 78 -24.32 -6.04 -8.95
CA PHE A 78 -24.69 -6.49 -7.61
C PHE A 78 -24.82 -5.33 -6.62
N LEU A 79 -23.99 -4.30 -6.73
CA LEU A 79 -23.99 -3.15 -5.83
C LEU A 79 -25.01 -2.08 -6.22
N LEU A 80 -25.51 -2.05 -7.47
CA LEU A 80 -26.46 -1.06 -7.96
C LEU A 80 -27.67 -0.84 -7.05
N PRO A 81 -28.32 -1.86 -6.47
CA PRO A 81 -29.48 -1.66 -5.59
C PRO A 81 -29.13 -0.97 -4.25
N ALA A 82 -27.87 -1.09 -3.82
CA ALA A 82 -27.39 -0.52 -2.56
C ALA A 82 -26.78 0.89 -2.75
N LEU A 83 -26.38 1.22 -3.97
CA LEU A 83 -25.88 2.55 -4.30
C LEU A 83 -27.11 3.41 -4.67
N VAL A 84 -27.39 4.43 -3.85
CA VAL A 84 -28.35 5.46 -4.22
C VAL A 84 -27.94 6.01 -5.58
N ALA A 85 -28.80 5.86 -6.57
CA ALA A 85 -28.51 6.14 -7.97
C ALA A 85 -28.02 7.59 -8.16
N ALA A 86 -26.73 7.77 -8.14
CA ALA A 86 -26.15 8.83 -8.94
C ALA A 86 -26.42 8.43 -10.38
N GLU A 87 -27.18 9.25 -11.12
CA GLU A 87 -27.37 9.08 -12.56
C GLU A 87 -26.02 8.66 -13.17
N PRO A 88 -25.90 7.50 -13.80
CA PRO A 88 -24.65 7.13 -14.41
C PRO A 88 -24.35 8.18 -15.48
N HIS A 89 -23.47 9.09 -15.17
CA HIS A 89 -22.87 9.95 -16.19
C HIS A 89 -22.04 9.02 -17.05
N ALA A 90 -22.68 8.44 -18.05
CA ALA A 90 -22.02 7.60 -19.05
C ALA A 90 -20.98 8.48 -19.73
N LEU A 91 -19.74 8.34 -19.30
CA LEU A 91 -18.62 8.96 -19.98
C LEU A 91 -18.61 8.40 -21.41
N GLU A 92 -18.35 9.28 -22.37
CA GLU A 92 -18.15 8.83 -23.74
C GLU A 92 -17.08 7.72 -23.76
N ARG A 93 -17.35 6.59 -24.39
CA ARG A 93 -16.48 5.40 -24.42
C ARG A 93 -15.02 5.75 -24.76
N SER A 94 -14.80 6.75 -25.64
CA SER A 94 -13.48 7.24 -26.00
C SER A 94 -12.75 7.87 -24.80
N THR A 95 -13.47 8.57 -23.95
CA THR A 95 -12.93 9.24 -22.75
C THR A 95 -12.62 8.21 -21.67
N GLU A 96 -13.49 7.24 -21.46
CA GLU A 96 -13.25 6.14 -20.52
C GLU A 96 -12.00 5.35 -20.90
N PHE A 97 -11.84 4.99 -22.16
CA PHE A 97 -10.64 4.30 -22.64
C PHE A 97 -9.37 5.12 -22.44
N LYS A 98 -9.39 6.42 -22.75
CA LYS A 98 -8.23 7.32 -22.53
C LYS A 98 -7.85 7.40 -21.07
N MET A 99 -8.83 7.50 -20.16
CA MET A 99 -8.57 7.55 -18.71
C MET A 99 -7.99 6.21 -18.19
N ALA A 100 -8.54 5.08 -18.64
CA ALA A 100 -8.04 3.76 -18.31
C ALA A 100 -6.61 3.54 -18.82
N LEU A 101 -6.33 3.92 -20.06
CA LEU A 101 -5.00 3.85 -20.65
C LEU A 101 -3.99 4.73 -19.89
N LEU A 102 -4.37 5.97 -19.55
CA LEU A 102 -3.53 6.88 -18.77
C LEU A 102 -3.22 6.29 -17.38
N ALA A 103 -4.17 5.66 -16.73
CA ALA A 103 -3.97 5.01 -15.44
C ALA A 103 -2.97 3.85 -15.54
N VAL A 104 -3.09 3.00 -16.57
CA VAL A 104 -2.15 1.89 -16.82
C VAL A 104 -0.75 2.41 -17.12
N LEU A 105 -0.62 3.36 -18.03
CA LEU A 105 0.68 3.94 -18.38
C LEU A 105 1.35 4.62 -17.18
N SER A 106 0.58 5.33 -16.36
CA SER A 106 1.05 5.95 -15.11
C SER A 106 1.56 4.88 -14.14
N SER A 107 0.85 3.76 -13.99
CA SER A 107 1.26 2.65 -13.12
C SER A 107 2.53 1.96 -13.61
N LEU A 108 2.61 1.69 -14.91
CA LEU A 108 3.81 1.10 -15.52
C LEU A 108 5.03 2.02 -15.38
N ALA A 109 4.85 3.33 -15.56
CA ALA A 109 5.90 4.32 -15.33
C ALA A 109 6.36 4.32 -13.86
N GLY A 110 5.44 4.20 -12.91
CA GLY A 110 5.75 4.07 -11.48
C GLY A 110 6.57 2.83 -11.17
N ILE A 111 6.19 1.67 -11.70
CA ILE A 111 6.93 0.41 -11.57
C ILE A 111 8.34 0.54 -12.15
N TRP A 112 8.43 1.04 -13.38
CA TRP A 112 9.71 1.22 -14.07
C TRP A 112 10.64 2.16 -13.29
N LEU A 113 10.13 3.26 -12.79
CA LEU A 113 10.89 4.23 -12.01
C LEU A 113 11.40 3.59 -10.71
N ALA A 114 10.56 2.83 -10.00
CA ALA A 114 10.97 2.10 -8.82
C ALA A 114 12.07 1.06 -9.11
N TYR A 115 11.95 0.32 -10.21
CA TYR A 115 12.97 -0.62 -10.64
C TYR A 115 14.31 0.07 -10.92
N VAL A 116 14.29 1.21 -11.61
CA VAL A 116 15.51 2.00 -11.88
C VAL A 116 16.14 2.48 -10.58
N PHE A 117 15.36 2.99 -9.63
CA PHE A 117 15.87 3.56 -8.38
C PHE A 117 16.40 2.51 -7.40
N TYR A 118 15.77 1.35 -7.32
CA TYR A 118 16.09 0.37 -6.28
C TYR A 118 16.86 -0.85 -6.76
N VAL A 119 16.86 -1.12 -8.07
CA VAL A 119 17.59 -2.27 -8.66
C VAL A 119 18.75 -1.81 -9.50
N ARG A 120 18.51 -0.92 -10.49
CA ARG A 120 19.58 -0.49 -11.41
C ARG A 120 20.53 0.54 -10.80
N ARG A 121 19.99 1.51 -10.04
CA ARG A 121 20.78 2.61 -9.47
C ARG A 121 20.43 2.82 -7.99
N PRO A 122 20.82 1.88 -7.11
CA PRO A 122 20.47 1.94 -5.68
C PRO A 122 21.07 3.13 -4.93
N GLU A 123 21.97 3.88 -5.55
CA GLU A 123 22.59 5.09 -5.01
C GLU A 123 21.67 6.33 -5.16
N LEU A 124 20.75 6.35 -6.14
CA LEU A 124 19.93 7.52 -6.43
C LEU A 124 19.06 7.98 -5.24
N PRO A 125 18.35 7.10 -4.53
CA PRO A 125 17.57 7.51 -3.37
C PRO A 125 18.41 8.19 -2.28
N GLY A 126 19.63 7.71 -2.05
CA GLY A 126 20.56 8.32 -1.10
C GLY A 126 21.02 9.71 -1.53
N ARG A 127 21.35 9.90 -2.81
CA ARG A 127 21.74 11.21 -3.35
C ARG A 127 20.59 12.21 -3.27
N ILE A 128 19.37 11.80 -3.61
CA ILE A 128 18.17 12.67 -3.51
C ILE A 128 17.91 13.04 -2.05
N ALA A 129 18.01 12.09 -1.13
CA ALA A 129 17.84 12.35 0.31
C ALA A 129 18.91 13.31 0.86
N ALA A 130 20.13 13.28 0.34
CA ALA A 130 21.20 14.21 0.74
C ALA A 130 20.93 15.64 0.23
N VAL A 131 20.46 15.78 -1.00
CA VAL A 131 20.09 17.08 -1.58
C VAL A 131 18.85 17.67 -0.88
N LEU A 132 17.86 16.85 -0.60
CA LEU A 132 16.60 17.24 0.05
C LEU A 132 16.63 16.90 1.56
N SER A 133 17.71 17.21 2.26
CA SER A 133 17.92 16.79 3.65
C SER A 133 16.84 17.27 4.62
N ALA A 134 16.39 18.54 4.52
CA ALA A 134 15.36 19.09 5.39
C ALA A 134 13.97 18.44 5.20
N PRO A 135 13.38 18.39 3.98
CA PRO A 135 12.12 17.65 3.77
C PRO A 135 12.27 16.15 4.04
N TYR A 136 13.43 15.55 3.74
CA TYR A 136 13.68 14.16 4.08
C TYR A 136 13.65 13.90 5.58
N ALA A 137 14.28 14.76 6.40
CA ALA A 137 14.24 14.63 7.86
C ALA A 137 12.81 14.78 8.41
N LEU A 138 12.03 15.72 7.89
CA LEU A 138 10.64 15.92 8.28
C LEU A 138 9.78 14.68 7.97
N LEU A 139 9.91 14.13 6.76
CA LEU A 139 9.20 12.92 6.35
C LEU A 139 9.66 11.68 7.12
N LYS A 140 10.96 11.54 7.36
CA LYS A 140 11.54 10.44 8.12
C LYS A 140 11.03 10.40 9.55
N ASN A 141 10.88 11.57 10.17
CA ASN A 141 10.35 11.72 11.52
C ASN A 141 8.82 11.88 11.55
N LYS A 142 8.11 11.49 10.48
CA LYS A 142 6.64 11.48 10.40
C LYS A 142 6.00 12.83 10.80
N TYR A 143 6.61 13.92 10.37
CA TYR A 143 6.23 15.30 10.72
C TYR A 143 6.25 15.60 12.24
N TYR A 144 6.92 14.79 13.03
CA TYR A 144 6.95 14.85 14.50
C TYR A 144 5.56 14.75 15.15
N VAL A 145 4.61 14.13 14.46
CA VAL A 145 3.22 13.96 14.97
C VAL A 145 3.22 12.99 16.14
N ASP A 146 3.97 11.89 16.07
CA ASP A 146 4.05 10.89 17.13
C ASP A 146 4.63 11.51 18.41
N GLU A 147 5.68 12.31 18.30
CA GLU A 147 6.30 13.01 19.44
C GLU A 147 5.36 14.06 20.06
N LEU A 148 4.61 14.77 19.23
CA LEU A 148 3.61 15.73 19.71
C LEU A 148 2.49 15.02 20.49
N TYR A 149 1.96 13.92 19.96
CA TYR A 149 0.94 13.12 20.64
C TYR A 149 1.47 12.51 21.94
N ASP A 150 2.68 11.98 21.93
CA ASP A 150 3.30 11.43 23.12
C ASP A 150 3.45 12.50 24.21
N ALA A 151 3.94 13.68 23.86
CA ALA A 151 4.13 14.78 24.81
C ALA A 151 2.82 15.40 25.30
N ALA A 152 1.84 15.60 24.42
CA ALA A 152 0.61 16.35 24.73
C ALA A 152 -0.49 15.46 25.31
N ILE A 153 -0.54 14.19 24.99
CA ILE A 153 -1.65 13.29 25.33
C ILE A 153 -1.15 12.10 26.16
N VAL A 154 -0.21 11.31 25.63
CA VAL A 154 0.16 10.03 26.25
C VAL A 154 0.83 10.26 27.61
N LYS A 155 1.88 11.06 27.67
CA LYS A 155 2.60 11.35 28.92
C LYS A 155 1.74 11.96 30.00
N PRO A 156 0.87 12.97 29.75
CA PRO A 156 -0.04 13.49 30.75
C PRO A 156 -1.02 12.44 31.29
N ILE A 157 -1.61 11.62 30.39
CA ILE A 157 -2.55 10.57 30.80
C ILE A 157 -1.84 9.52 31.66
N VAL A 158 -0.68 9.05 31.24
CA VAL A 158 0.11 8.09 32.02
C VAL A 158 0.52 8.68 33.37
N ALA A 159 0.94 9.94 33.41
CA ALA A 159 1.30 10.61 34.66
C ALA A 159 0.10 10.77 35.63
N ILE A 160 -1.07 11.08 35.10
CA ILE A 160 -2.32 11.14 35.90
C ILE A 160 -2.69 9.74 36.39
N SER A 161 -2.65 8.74 35.54
CA SER A 161 -2.92 7.35 35.89
C SER A 161 -2.00 6.86 37.00
N ASP A 162 -0.69 7.08 36.89
CA ASP A 162 0.27 6.69 37.92
C ASP A 162 0.08 7.46 39.24
N ARG A 163 -0.12 8.76 39.18
CA ARG A 163 -0.23 9.58 40.40
C ARG A 163 -1.59 9.44 41.09
N VAL A 164 -2.67 9.41 40.35
CA VAL A 164 -4.04 9.42 40.90
C VAL A 164 -4.54 7.99 41.10
N LEU A 165 -4.57 7.18 40.04
CA LEU A 165 -5.15 5.83 40.15
C LEU A 165 -4.23 4.91 40.94
N TYR A 166 -2.98 4.75 40.56
CA TYR A 166 -2.10 3.82 41.23
C TYR A 166 -1.71 4.27 42.64
N ARG A 167 -1.14 5.46 42.82
CA ARG A 167 -0.62 5.89 44.12
C ARG A 167 -1.70 6.32 45.13
N TRP A 168 -2.80 6.91 44.66
CA TRP A 168 -3.86 7.39 45.53
C TRP A 168 -4.96 6.35 45.76
N VAL A 169 -5.41 5.67 44.71
CA VAL A 169 -6.50 4.68 44.80
C VAL A 169 -5.95 3.34 45.24
N ASP A 170 -5.05 2.72 44.44
CA ASP A 170 -4.62 1.33 44.67
C ASP A 170 -3.70 1.16 45.90
N MET A 171 -2.88 2.17 46.23
CA MET A 171 -1.93 2.04 47.33
C MET A 171 -2.42 2.62 48.67
N ARG A 172 -3.51 3.38 48.69
CA ARG A 172 -4.05 3.97 49.92
C ARG A 172 -5.43 3.48 50.33
N LEU A 173 -6.18 2.85 49.46
CA LEU A 173 -7.42 2.14 49.73
C LEU A 173 -7.20 0.65 49.85
#